data_0d5adedd062efb3992519ad414d7c247
#
_entry.id   0d5adedd062efb3992519ad414d7c247
#
_cell.length_a   1.000
_cell.length_b   1.000
_cell.length_c   1.000
_cell.angle_alpha   90.00
_cell.angle_beta   90.00
_cell.angle_gamma   90.00
#
_symmetry.space_group_name_H-M   'P 1'
#
loop_
_entity.id
_entity.type
_entity.pdbx_description
1 polymer ?
#
loop_
_entity_poly.entity_id
_entity_poly.type
_entity_poly.pdbx_seq_one_letter_code
_entity_poly.pdbx_strand_id
1 'polypeptide(L)'
;MTPSLKKLISNQLIVDKTLKKYSLIIGQNPSKGARSPALWNSTFKKYGISCKMYPADVKKKNFKNFIKLLVKDKNFLAAAITNPYKEEIYEIFKNKSSKLAKKIKSGNCLFKKKNFFYLTNTDAEASFVALDNRFK
;
A
#
# COMPACT_ATOMS: atom_id res chain seq x y z
N MET A 1 -12.03 -5.92 -6.69
CA MET A 1 -10.96 -6.96 -6.48
C MET A 1 -11.39 -8.26 -7.12
N THR A 2 -10.54 -8.81 -7.96
CA THR A 2 -10.81 -10.04 -8.74
C THR A 2 -10.76 -11.31 -7.86
N PRO A 3 -11.46 -12.40 -8.26
CA PRO A 3 -11.35 -13.68 -7.53
C PRO A 3 -9.92 -14.22 -7.43
N SER A 4 -9.11 -14.04 -8.47
CA SER A 4 -7.70 -14.46 -8.48
C SER A 4 -6.85 -13.75 -7.43
N LEU A 5 -7.09 -12.45 -7.20
CA LEU A 5 -6.43 -11.69 -6.13
C LEU A 5 -6.85 -12.20 -4.74
N LYS A 6 -8.15 -12.46 -4.55
CA LYS A 6 -8.66 -12.94 -3.25
C LYS A 6 -8.04 -14.26 -2.83
N LYS A 7 -7.75 -15.18 -3.77
CA LYS A 7 -7.10 -16.48 -3.49
C LYS A 7 -5.67 -16.36 -2.94
N LEU A 8 -5.02 -15.21 -3.15
CA LEU A 8 -3.65 -14.95 -2.68
C LEU A 8 -3.59 -14.28 -1.31
N ILE A 9 -4.74 -13.89 -0.76
CA ILE A 9 -4.89 -13.25 0.55
C ILE A 9 -5.29 -14.32 1.57
N SER A 10 -4.70 -14.30 2.76
CA SER A 10 -4.90 -15.30 3.81
C SER A 10 -6.02 -14.93 4.78
N ASN A 11 -6.33 -13.64 4.94
CA ASN A 11 -7.44 -13.19 5.76
C ASN A 11 -8.73 -13.03 4.95
N GLN A 12 -9.87 -13.05 5.64
CA GLN A 12 -11.14 -12.73 4.99
C GLN A 12 -11.19 -11.24 4.64
N LEU A 13 -11.29 -10.93 3.36
CA LEU A 13 -11.36 -9.57 2.85
C LEU A 13 -12.59 -9.40 1.94
N ILE A 14 -13.51 -8.54 2.38
CA ILE A 14 -14.72 -8.18 1.63
C ILE A 14 -14.61 -6.72 1.23
N VAL A 15 -14.39 -6.48 -0.06
CA VAL A 15 -14.35 -5.12 -0.61
C VAL A 15 -15.77 -4.65 -0.89
N ASP A 16 -16.12 -3.48 -0.39
CA ASP A 16 -17.39 -2.83 -0.63
C ASP A 16 -17.53 -2.48 -2.12
N LYS A 17 -18.52 -3.08 -2.77
CA LYS A 17 -18.77 -2.92 -4.21
C LYS A 17 -19.44 -1.58 -4.56
N THR A 18 -19.97 -0.86 -3.58
CA THR A 18 -20.58 0.47 -3.79
C THR A 18 -19.53 1.56 -3.98
N LEU A 19 -18.28 1.30 -3.56
CA LEU A 19 -17.17 2.24 -3.69
C LEU A 19 -16.49 2.12 -5.06
N LYS A 20 -16.10 3.26 -5.62
CA LYS A 20 -15.41 3.33 -6.91
C LYS A 20 -14.01 2.73 -6.86
N LYS A 21 -13.32 2.89 -5.73
CA LYS A 21 -11.93 2.48 -5.55
C LYS A 21 -11.73 1.79 -4.20
N TYR A 22 -10.65 1.03 -4.12
CA TYR A 22 -10.14 0.51 -2.85
C TYR A 22 -8.62 0.70 -2.75
N SER A 23 -8.13 0.75 -1.53
CA SER A 23 -6.72 0.71 -1.18
C SER A 23 -6.45 -0.40 -0.18
N LEU A 24 -5.19 -0.76 0.00
CA LEU A 24 -4.79 -1.86 0.88
C LEU A 24 -3.66 -1.42 1.82
N ILE A 25 -3.59 -2.05 2.99
CA ILE A 25 -2.32 -2.24 3.67
C ILE A 25 -1.90 -3.69 3.49
N ILE A 26 -0.71 -3.90 2.91
CA ILE A 26 -0.20 -5.21 2.50
C ILE A 26 1.00 -5.59 3.37
N GLY A 27 0.93 -6.75 3.98
CA GLY A 27 1.98 -7.31 4.83
C GLY A 27 1.75 -8.78 5.09
N GLN A 28 2.49 -9.35 6.03
CA GLN A 28 2.29 -10.74 6.41
C GLN A 28 1.01 -10.94 7.23
N ASN A 29 0.69 -10.03 8.16
CA ASN A 29 -0.47 -10.10 9.05
C ASN A 29 -1.05 -8.70 9.40
N PRO A 30 -1.28 -7.78 8.47
CA PRO A 30 -1.79 -6.45 8.79
C PRO A 30 -3.22 -6.48 9.36
N SER A 31 -4.00 -7.53 9.11
CA SER A 31 -5.34 -7.70 9.69
C SER A 31 -5.33 -7.78 11.23
N LYS A 32 -4.18 -8.13 11.84
CA LYS A 32 -4.02 -8.31 13.28
C LYS A 32 -3.61 -7.03 14.04
N GLY A 33 -3.93 -5.84 13.53
CA GLY A 33 -3.71 -4.61 14.30
C GLY A 33 -3.09 -3.43 13.55
N ALA A 34 -3.08 -3.44 12.22
CA ALA A 34 -2.66 -2.28 11.46
C ALA A 34 -3.59 -1.08 11.70
N ARG A 35 -3.02 0.07 12.06
CA ARG A 35 -3.78 1.31 12.32
C ARG A 35 -4.13 2.08 11.05
N SER A 36 -3.40 1.85 9.96
CA SER A 36 -3.58 2.57 8.69
C SER A 36 -5.00 2.53 8.14
N PRO A 37 -5.74 1.41 8.16
CA PRO A 37 -7.12 1.40 7.67
C PRO A 37 -8.03 2.39 8.40
N ALA A 38 -7.95 2.48 9.73
CA ALA A 38 -8.76 3.42 10.50
C ALA A 38 -8.45 4.89 10.14
N LEU A 39 -7.17 5.25 10.06
CA LEU A 39 -6.70 6.59 9.72
C LEU A 39 -7.11 6.98 8.31
N TRP A 40 -6.82 6.13 7.32
CA TRP A 40 -7.14 6.43 5.92
C TRP A 40 -8.62 6.46 5.65
N ASN A 41 -9.42 5.57 6.26
CA ASN A 41 -10.86 5.53 6.07
C ASN A 41 -11.54 6.76 6.67
N SER A 42 -11.07 7.27 7.81
CA SER A 42 -11.49 8.55 8.37
C SER A 42 -11.19 9.71 7.41
N THR A 43 -9.99 9.73 6.84
CA THR A 43 -9.56 10.74 5.87
C THR A 43 -10.38 10.68 4.58
N PHE A 44 -10.60 9.50 4.01
CA PHE A 44 -11.43 9.34 2.81
C PHE A 44 -12.85 9.84 3.03
N LYS A 45 -13.44 9.51 4.19
CA LYS A 45 -14.77 10.00 4.57
C LYS A 45 -14.79 11.54 4.68
N LYS A 46 -13.81 12.13 5.38
CA LYS A 46 -13.71 13.59 5.58
C LYS A 46 -13.65 14.35 4.25
N TYR A 47 -12.93 13.83 3.27
CA TYR A 47 -12.74 14.47 1.97
C TYR A 47 -13.70 13.97 0.86
N GLY A 48 -14.71 13.16 1.19
CA GLY A 48 -15.69 12.65 0.23
C GLY A 48 -15.08 11.74 -0.86
N ILE A 49 -13.95 11.08 -0.56
CA ILE A 49 -13.27 10.20 -1.50
C ILE A 49 -13.93 8.83 -1.48
N SER A 50 -14.49 8.38 -2.63
CA SER A 50 -15.13 7.06 -2.78
C SER A 50 -14.09 5.94 -2.81
N CYS A 51 -13.40 5.74 -1.68
CA CYS A 51 -12.36 4.74 -1.47
C CYS A 51 -12.39 4.23 -0.03
N LYS A 52 -11.99 2.98 0.18
CA LYS A 52 -11.77 2.39 1.51
C LYS A 52 -10.49 1.57 1.52
N MET A 53 -9.74 1.64 2.62
CA MET A 53 -8.54 0.83 2.84
C MET A 53 -8.89 -0.42 3.65
N TYR A 54 -8.34 -1.54 3.21
CA TYR A 54 -8.50 -2.85 3.84
C TYR A 54 -7.15 -3.49 4.14
N PRO A 55 -7.04 -4.30 5.21
CA PRO A 55 -5.85 -5.11 5.43
C PRO A 55 -5.85 -6.34 4.49
N ALA A 56 -4.70 -6.63 3.91
CA ALA A 56 -4.45 -7.79 3.08
C ALA A 56 -3.26 -8.58 3.60
N ASP A 57 -3.54 -9.72 4.24
CA ASP A 57 -2.51 -10.65 4.72
C ASP A 57 -2.04 -11.51 3.55
N VAL A 58 -0.82 -11.28 3.09
CA VAL A 58 -0.26 -11.95 1.93
C VAL A 58 0.96 -12.75 2.35
N LYS A 59 0.97 -14.07 2.10
CA LYS A 59 2.15 -14.91 2.37
C LYS A 59 3.30 -14.59 1.43
N LYS A 60 4.54 -14.72 1.89
CA LYS A 60 5.75 -14.40 1.12
C LYS A 60 5.77 -15.05 -0.26
N LYS A 61 5.43 -16.34 -0.36
CA LYS A 61 5.37 -17.07 -1.63
C LYS A 61 4.39 -16.49 -2.66
N ASN A 62 3.37 -15.75 -2.20
CA ASN A 62 2.32 -15.18 -3.04
C ASN A 62 2.58 -13.71 -3.39
N PHE A 63 3.48 -13.02 -2.68
CA PHE A 63 3.60 -11.56 -2.72
C PHE A 63 3.84 -11.02 -4.13
N LYS A 64 4.85 -11.52 -4.84
CA LYS A 64 5.17 -11.05 -6.21
C LYS A 64 4.00 -11.25 -7.18
N ASN A 65 3.36 -12.43 -7.12
CA ASN A 65 2.19 -12.70 -7.98
C ASN A 65 1.00 -11.83 -7.60
N PHE A 66 0.77 -11.62 -6.31
CA PHE A 66 -0.27 -10.72 -5.81
C PHE A 66 -0.08 -9.30 -6.34
N ILE A 67 1.11 -8.72 -6.22
CA ILE A 67 1.41 -7.37 -6.72
C ILE A 67 1.22 -7.30 -8.25
N LYS A 68 1.70 -8.30 -8.99
CA LYS A 68 1.55 -8.37 -10.47
C LYS A 68 0.08 -8.33 -10.91
N LEU A 69 -0.80 -9.01 -10.19
CA LEU A 69 -2.24 -8.99 -10.47
C LEU A 69 -2.91 -7.72 -9.96
N LEU A 70 -2.51 -7.23 -8.78
CA LEU A 70 -3.09 -6.07 -8.12
C LEU A 70 -2.99 -4.79 -8.97
N VAL A 71 -1.83 -4.54 -9.58
CA VAL A 71 -1.63 -3.35 -10.41
C VAL A 71 -2.44 -3.35 -11.71
N LYS A 72 -3.02 -4.49 -12.08
CA LYS A 72 -3.93 -4.63 -13.22
C LYS A 72 -5.39 -4.41 -12.84
N ASP A 73 -5.72 -4.41 -11.55
CA ASP A 73 -7.09 -4.18 -11.10
C ASP A 73 -7.46 -2.69 -11.24
N LYS A 74 -8.47 -2.41 -12.06
CA LYS A 74 -8.92 -1.03 -12.36
C LYS A 74 -9.39 -0.25 -11.14
N ASN A 75 -9.88 -0.95 -10.12
CA ASN A 75 -10.43 -0.35 -8.91
C ASN A 75 -9.38 -0.16 -7.81
N PHE A 76 -8.19 -0.73 -7.96
CA PHE A 76 -7.07 -0.53 -7.03
C PHE A 76 -6.47 0.87 -7.20
N LEU A 77 -6.34 1.60 -6.11
CA LEU A 77 -5.83 2.97 -6.08
C LEU A 77 -4.41 3.06 -5.50
N ALA A 78 -4.20 2.52 -4.32
CA ALA A 78 -2.96 2.66 -3.58
C ALA A 78 -2.79 1.55 -2.53
N ALA A 79 -1.56 1.34 -2.08
CA ALA A 79 -1.27 0.49 -0.93
C ALA A 79 -0.21 1.08 -0.01
N ALA A 80 -0.45 0.95 1.29
CA ALA A 80 0.61 0.96 2.28
C ALA A 80 1.28 -0.41 2.29
N ILE A 81 2.61 -0.46 2.31
CA ILE A 81 3.39 -1.69 2.39
C ILE A 81 4.04 -1.76 3.77
N THR A 82 3.79 -2.85 4.48
CA THR A 82 4.38 -3.10 5.79
C THR A 82 5.25 -4.36 5.79
N ASN A 83 5.84 -4.67 6.93
CA ASN A 83 6.73 -5.81 7.06
C ASN A 83 6.10 -7.12 6.58
N PRO A 84 6.90 -7.98 5.91
CA PRO A 84 8.32 -7.86 5.61
C PRO A 84 8.62 -7.37 4.18
N TYR A 85 7.70 -6.67 3.50
CA TYR A 85 7.71 -6.51 2.03
C TYR A 85 8.26 -5.17 1.52
N LYS A 86 8.76 -4.29 2.39
CA LYS A 86 9.23 -2.94 1.99
C LYS A 86 10.43 -2.94 1.05
N GLU A 87 11.35 -3.89 1.20
CA GLU A 87 12.49 -4.06 0.31
C GLU A 87 12.08 -4.80 -0.97
N GLU A 88 11.25 -5.84 -0.85
CA GLU A 88 10.81 -6.63 -1.99
C GLU A 88 9.94 -5.82 -2.97
N ILE A 89 9.05 -4.95 -2.47
CA ILE A 89 8.29 -4.03 -3.34
C ILE A 89 9.20 -3.02 -4.04
N TYR A 90 10.28 -2.58 -3.38
CA TYR A 90 11.26 -1.71 -4.01
C TYR A 90 11.92 -2.40 -5.22
N GLU A 91 12.34 -3.64 -5.10
CA GLU A 91 12.93 -4.39 -6.22
C GLU A 91 11.96 -4.49 -7.43
N ILE A 92 10.66 -4.63 -7.17
CA ILE A 92 9.63 -4.67 -8.23
C ILE A 92 9.47 -3.30 -8.91
N PHE A 93 9.56 -2.19 -8.16
CA PHE A 93 9.25 -0.83 -8.64
C PHE A 93 10.47 0.10 -8.70
N LYS A 94 11.71 -0.38 -8.60
CA LYS A 94 12.91 0.45 -8.52
C LYS A 94 13.02 1.52 -9.61
N ASN A 95 12.56 1.23 -10.84
CA ASN A 95 12.58 2.18 -11.95
C ASN A 95 11.45 3.24 -11.87
N LYS A 96 10.43 2.98 -11.06
CA LYS A 96 9.27 3.87 -10.84
C LYS A 96 9.14 4.23 -9.36
N SER A 97 10.25 4.64 -8.75
CA SER A 97 10.31 5.01 -7.34
C SER A 97 10.98 6.36 -7.11
N SER A 98 10.66 6.98 -5.98
CA SER A 98 11.22 8.25 -5.55
C SER A 98 12.75 8.16 -5.34
N LYS A 99 13.43 9.31 -5.39
CA LYS A 99 14.88 9.39 -5.09
C LYS A 99 15.21 8.82 -3.70
N LEU A 100 14.36 9.11 -2.71
CA LEU A 100 14.52 8.61 -1.34
C LEU A 100 14.36 7.09 -1.27
N ALA A 101 13.29 6.54 -1.86
CA ALA A 101 13.09 5.08 -1.91
C ALA A 101 14.26 4.36 -2.59
N LYS A 102 14.84 4.95 -3.65
CA LYS A 102 16.05 4.44 -4.31
C LYS A 102 17.28 4.46 -3.40
N LYS A 103 17.47 5.55 -2.66
CA LYS A 103 18.62 5.70 -1.76
C LYS A 103 18.60 4.67 -0.63
N ILE A 104 17.44 4.43 -0.04
CA ILE A 104 17.29 3.50 1.09
C ILE A 104 16.92 2.07 0.65
N LYS A 105 16.66 1.84 -0.65
CA LYS A 105 16.23 0.55 -1.23
C LYS A 105 15.00 -0.05 -0.54
N SER A 106 14.04 0.80 -0.20
CA SER A 106 12.84 0.41 0.54
C SER A 106 11.66 1.34 0.20
N GLY A 107 10.45 0.78 0.12
CA GLY A 107 9.24 1.55 -0.15
C GLY A 107 8.08 1.11 0.73
N ASN A 108 7.27 2.05 1.19
CA ASN A 108 6.09 1.76 2.02
C ASN A 108 4.79 2.31 1.45
N CYS A 109 4.84 3.07 0.36
CA CYS A 109 3.66 3.65 -0.25
C CYS A 109 3.68 3.47 -1.77
N LEU A 110 2.78 2.64 -2.26
CA LEU A 110 2.55 2.39 -3.68
C LEU A 110 1.25 3.07 -4.10
N PHE A 111 1.28 3.93 -5.09
CA PHE A 111 0.09 4.65 -5.54
C PHE A 111 0.05 4.84 -7.05
N LYS A 112 -1.16 4.98 -7.58
CA LYS A 112 -1.38 5.21 -9.01
C LYS A 112 -1.08 6.67 -9.36
N LYS A 113 -0.19 6.87 -10.34
CA LYS A 113 0.15 8.17 -10.89
C LYS A 113 -0.09 8.13 -12.41
N LYS A 114 -1.13 8.82 -12.87
CA LYS A 114 -1.61 8.71 -14.27
C LYS A 114 -1.91 7.24 -14.62
N ASN A 115 -1.16 6.65 -15.55
CA ASN A 115 -1.38 5.29 -16.06
C ASN A 115 -0.41 4.24 -15.47
N PHE A 116 0.43 4.58 -14.50
CA PHE A 116 1.38 3.67 -13.87
C PHE A 116 1.37 3.78 -12.35
N PHE A 117 1.93 2.77 -11.67
CA PHE A 117 2.15 2.81 -10.23
C PHE A 117 3.54 3.34 -9.90
N TYR A 118 3.61 4.15 -8.84
CA TYR A 118 4.81 4.79 -8.35
C TYR A 118 5.02 4.45 -6.87
N LEU A 119 6.27 4.19 -6.50
CA LEU A 119 6.64 3.81 -5.14
C LEU A 119 7.40 4.94 -4.44
N THR A 120 7.05 5.23 -3.19
CA THR A 120 7.79 6.14 -2.33
C THR A 120 8.00 5.56 -0.94
N ASN A 121 8.78 6.25 -0.11
CA ASN A 121 8.95 5.92 1.29
C ASN A 121 8.61 7.13 2.17
N THR A 122 7.41 7.11 2.71
CA THR A 122 6.89 8.18 3.59
C THR A 122 7.37 8.04 5.03
N ASP A 123 7.80 6.87 5.49
CA ASP A 123 8.36 6.67 6.83
C ASP A 123 9.65 7.47 6.99
N ALA A 124 10.52 7.43 5.97
CA ALA A 124 11.77 8.19 5.97
C ALA A 124 11.53 9.69 5.87
N GLU A 125 10.59 10.14 5.02
CA GLU A 125 10.21 11.57 4.95
C GLU A 125 9.69 12.08 6.29
N ALA A 126 8.78 11.35 6.94
CA ALA A 126 8.23 11.72 8.25
C ALA A 126 9.32 11.78 9.32
N SER A 127 10.28 10.86 9.31
CA SER A 127 11.41 10.85 10.23
C SER A 127 12.32 12.08 10.04
N PHE A 128 12.61 12.46 8.81
CA PHE A 128 13.39 13.66 8.52
C PHE A 128 12.67 14.94 8.99
N VAL A 129 11.39 15.09 8.70
CA VAL A 129 10.60 16.25 9.14
C VAL A 129 10.55 16.32 10.67
N ALA A 130 10.35 15.19 11.35
CA ALA A 130 10.30 15.14 12.81
C ALA A 130 11.64 15.53 13.46
N LEU A 131 12.78 15.10 12.87
CA LEU A 131 14.11 15.49 13.34
C LEU A 131 14.38 16.99 13.09
N ASP A 132 14.12 17.49 11.87
CA ASP A 132 14.34 18.89 11.52
C ASP A 132 13.54 19.84 12.42
N ASN A 133 12.31 19.50 12.77
CA ASN A 133 11.49 20.28 13.68
C ASN A 133 11.96 20.25 15.15
N ARG A 134 12.77 19.27 15.57
CA ARG A 134 13.34 19.21 16.92
C ARG A 134 14.61 20.06 17.08
N PHE A 135 15.30 20.33 15.99
CA PHE A 135 16.56 21.06 16.01
C PHE A 135 16.44 22.53 15.53
N LYS A 136 15.21 22.98 15.24
CA LYS A 136 14.85 24.38 14.99
C LYS A 136 14.25 25.01 16.24
#